data_942814bebd6252e0e70431fb966c6442
#
_entry.id   942814bebd6252e0e70431fb966c6442
#
_cell.length_a   1.000
_cell.length_b   1.000
_cell.length_c   1.000
_cell.angle_alpha   90.00
_cell.angle_beta   90.00
_cell.angle_gamma   90.00
#
_symmetry.space_group_name_H-M   'P 1'
#
loop_
_entity.id
_entity.type
_entity.pdbx_description
1 polymer ?
#
loop_
_entity_poly.entity_id
_entity_poly.type
_entity_poly.pdbx_seq_one_letter_code
_entity_poly.pdbx_strand_id
1 'polypeptide(L)'
;YYDNVQPTNTTKIIETRIMIRKSEGWIFADYVWNDEQTEAYLDLNGSTKNITFKDENNVTRTVDYRIPNESQCIVCHKTKSYENGNYVQKNIPIGIKPQNLNSLFNYGNETKNQLTKWIDAGLLTNNFTLPSETNTIVDYNDSTKPLEKRVRSYFDINCAHCHKEHGHCDYRPMKFAFSETYNNLTNMGVCVDTQDMQNFEPALSKLVTPGNIYRSMLYHRLNTVDETYRMPLHGRTVIHEEGVLLVEEWINSLTTPCN
;
A
#
# COMPACT_ATOMS: atom_id res chain seq x y z
N TYR A 1 -4.67 -8.58 -11.81
CA TYR A 1 -4.72 -8.84 -13.26
C TYR A 1 -3.38 -8.54 -13.91
N TYR A 2 -3.22 -8.95 -15.14
CA TYR A 2 -2.01 -8.74 -15.93
C TYR A 2 -2.34 -8.69 -17.42
N ASP A 3 -1.48 -8.06 -18.22
CA ASP A 3 -1.64 -8.02 -19.67
C ASP A 3 -1.04 -9.25 -20.33
N ASN A 4 -1.81 -9.86 -21.22
CA ASN A 4 -1.38 -11.05 -21.93
C ASN A 4 -0.27 -10.76 -22.94
N VAL A 5 0.63 -11.73 -23.09
CA VAL A 5 1.60 -11.73 -24.19
C VAL A 5 0.90 -12.01 -25.53
N GLN A 6 -0.07 -12.94 -25.52
CA GLN A 6 -0.85 -13.32 -26.68
C GLN A 6 -2.29 -13.71 -26.24
N PRO A 7 -3.33 -13.17 -26.91
CA PRO A 7 -3.27 -12.06 -27.87
C PRO A 7 -2.88 -10.75 -27.19
N THR A 8 -2.24 -9.86 -27.91
CA THR A 8 -1.87 -8.53 -27.41
C THR A 8 -3.11 -7.69 -27.08
N ASN A 9 -2.97 -6.74 -26.14
CA ASN A 9 -4.04 -5.84 -25.69
C ASN A 9 -5.22 -6.52 -25.00
N THR A 10 -5.01 -7.69 -24.40
CA THR A 10 -6.00 -8.33 -23.53
C THR A 10 -5.46 -8.42 -22.12
N THR A 11 -6.34 -8.22 -21.14
CA THR A 11 -6.02 -8.32 -19.72
C THR A 11 -6.64 -9.58 -19.14
N LYS A 12 -5.88 -10.35 -18.38
CA LYS A 12 -6.40 -11.47 -17.59
C LYS A 12 -6.51 -11.12 -16.12
N ILE A 13 -7.61 -11.55 -15.52
CA ILE A 13 -7.81 -11.46 -14.08
C ILE A 13 -7.15 -12.67 -13.42
N ILE A 14 -6.34 -12.44 -12.40
CA ILE A 14 -5.70 -13.51 -11.63
C ILE A 14 -6.64 -13.97 -10.52
N GLU A 15 -7.10 -13.00 -9.71
CA GLU A 15 -7.91 -13.22 -8.52
C GLU A 15 -8.90 -12.07 -8.32
N THR A 16 -9.98 -12.35 -7.60
CA THR A 16 -10.94 -11.35 -7.12
C THR A 16 -11.10 -11.51 -5.62
N ARG A 17 -10.61 -10.51 -4.85
CA ARG A 17 -10.74 -10.48 -3.40
C ARG A 17 -12.03 -9.80 -2.98
N ILE A 18 -12.80 -10.46 -2.14
CA ILE A 18 -14.09 -9.97 -1.65
C ILE A 18 -14.00 -9.79 -0.13
N MET A 19 -14.55 -8.68 0.35
CA MET A 19 -14.75 -8.43 1.77
C MET A 19 -16.24 -8.34 2.05
N ILE A 20 -16.75 -9.13 3.00
CA ILE A 20 -18.16 -9.19 3.34
C ILE A 20 -18.32 -8.79 4.79
N ARG A 21 -19.16 -7.76 5.06
CA ARG A 21 -19.54 -7.37 6.41
C ARG A 21 -20.66 -8.28 6.92
N LYS A 22 -20.38 -9.01 8.00
CA LYS A 22 -21.35 -9.82 8.75
C LYS A 22 -21.62 -9.23 10.12
N SER A 23 -22.54 -9.80 10.87
CA SER A 23 -22.86 -9.42 12.26
C SER A 23 -21.61 -9.51 13.15
N GLU A 24 -20.82 -10.56 12.98
CA GLU A 24 -19.64 -10.87 13.80
C GLU A 24 -18.37 -10.10 13.35
N GLY A 25 -18.41 -9.42 12.21
CA GLY A 25 -17.26 -8.69 11.68
C GLY A 25 -17.10 -8.84 10.17
N TRP A 26 -15.90 -8.52 9.69
CA TRP A 26 -15.52 -8.68 8.30
C TRP A 26 -14.91 -10.06 8.06
N ILE A 27 -15.32 -10.70 6.97
CA ILE A 27 -14.69 -11.90 6.43
C ILE A 27 -14.08 -11.59 5.06
N PHE A 28 -13.08 -12.35 4.70
CA PHE A 28 -12.37 -12.25 3.43
C PHE A 28 -12.55 -13.53 2.63
N ALA A 29 -12.67 -13.39 1.32
CA ALA A 29 -12.69 -14.51 0.39
C ALA A 29 -11.88 -14.12 -0.83
N ASP A 30 -11.08 -15.05 -1.33
CA ASP A 30 -10.32 -14.92 -2.57
C ASP A 30 -10.85 -15.91 -3.60
N TYR A 31 -11.11 -15.45 -4.80
CA TYR A 31 -11.59 -16.23 -5.93
C TYR A 31 -10.55 -16.20 -7.04
N VAL A 32 -9.95 -17.34 -7.33
CA VAL A 32 -8.92 -17.51 -8.37
C VAL A 32 -9.58 -17.84 -9.72
N TRP A 33 -9.29 -17.02 -10.71
CA TRP A 33 -9.85 -17.19 -12.04
C TRP A 33 -9.19 -18.34 -12.82
N ASN A 34 -10.02 -19.09 -13.54
CA ASN A 34 -9.54 -20.09 -14.52
C ASN A 34 -8.85 -19.41 -15.71
N ASP A 35 -8.12 -20.18 -16.49
CA ASP A 35 -7.35 -19.64 -17.62
C ASP A 35 -8.24 -19.16 -18.77
N GLU A 36 -9.46 -19.74 -18.89
CA GLU A 36 -10.50 -19.36 -19.85
C GLU A 36 -11.19 -18.05 -19.50
N GLN A 37 -11.00 -17.53 -18.25
CA GLN A 37 -11.62 -16.30 -17.74
C GLN A 37 -13.16 -16.36 -17.73
N THR A 38 -13.72 -17.55 -17.53
CA THR A 38 -15.17 -17.79 -17.50
C THR A 38 -15.74 -17.90 -16.10
N GLU A 39 -14.93 -18.34 -15.14
CA GLU A 39 -15.33 -18.52 -13.75
C GLU A 39 -14.13 -18.44 -12.80
N ALA A 40 -14.42 -18.19 -11.51
CA ALA A 40 -13.43 -18.11 -10.46
C ALA A 40 -13.83 -19.01 -9.27
N TYR A 41 -12.83 -19.66 -8.69
CA TYR A 41 -13.02 -20.63 -7.60
C TYR A 41 -12.48 -20.09 -6.29
N LEU A 42 -13.23 -20.34 -5.21
CA LEU A 42 -12.84 -19.95 -3.86
C LEU A 42 -11.53 -20.66 -3.46
N ASP A 43 -10.52 -19.87 -3.09
CA ASP A 43 -9.24 -20.34 -2.57
C ASP A 43 -8.93 -19.66 -1.22
N LEU A 44 -9.09 -20.39 -0.12
CA LEU A 44 -8.76 -19.90 1.23
C LEU A 44 -7.34 -20.30 1.66
N ASN A 45 -6.73 -21.24 0.96
CA ASN A 45 -5.42 -21.80 1.32
C ASN A 45 -4.26 -21.02 0.70
N GLY A 46 -4.56 -20.22 -0.30
CA GLY A 46 -3.56 -19.55 -1.13
C GLY A 46 -2.85 -20.51 -2.07
N SER A 47 -2.41 -19.99 -3.18
CA SER A 47 -1.76 -20.75 -4.25
C SER A 47 -0.68 -19.95 -4.94
N THR A 48 0.00 -20.55 -5.89
CA THR A 48 0.97 -19.88 -6.77
C THR A 48 0.58 -20.11 -8.21
N LYS A 49 0.53 -19.02 -9.00
CA LYS A 49 0.23 -19.08 -10.43
C LYS A 49 1.42 -18.57 -11.22
N ASN A 50 1.95 -19.40 -12.12
CA ASN A 50 2.99 -18.96 -13.06
C ASN A 50 2.35 -18.06 -14.14
N ILE A 51 2.82 -16.83 -14.26
CA ILE A 51 2.25 -15.81 -15.14
C ILE A 51 3.33 -15.24 -16.02
N THR A 52 3.07 -15.22 -17.33
CA THR A 52 3.89 -14.53 -18.31
C THR A 52 3.12 -13.33 -18.84
N PHE A 53 3.69 -12.14 -18.70
CA PHE A 53 3.05 -10.88 -19.03
C PHE A 53 4.03 -9.91 -19.70
N LYS A 54 3.51 -8.84 -20.27
CA LYS A 54 4.30 -7.70 -20.73
C LYS A 54 4.27 -6.60 -19.67
N ASP A 55 5.45 -6.08 -19.33
CA ASP A 55 5.56 -4.90 -18.49
C ASP A 55 5.28 -3.61 -19.31
N GLU A 56 5.31 -2.47 -18.64
CA GLU A 56 5.08 -1.15 -19.25
C GLU A 56 6.08 -0.79 -20.35
N ASN A 57 7.28 -1.37 -20.31
CA ASN A 57 8.32 -1.22 -21.32
C ASN A 57 8.16 -2.25 -22.47
N ASN A 58 7.02 -2.97 -22.48
CA ASN A 58 6.71 -4.01 -23.46
C ASN A 58 7.68 -5.22 -23.43
N VAL A 59 8.40 -5.40 -22.31
CA VAL A 59 9.29 -6.54 -22.07
C VAL A 59 8.49 -7.71 -21.51
N THR A 60 8.70 -8.89 -22.08
CA THR A 60 8.07 -10.13 -21.57
C THR A 60 8.74 -10.58 -20.29
N ARG A 61 7.95 -10.71 -19.22
CA ARG A 61 8.40 -11.20 -17.91
C ARG A 61 7.59 -12.42 -17.49
N THR A 62 8.21 -13.29 -16.72
CA THR A 62 7.55 -14.46 -16.11
C THR A 62 7.78 -14.40 -14.60
N VAL A 63 6.71 -14.59 -13.83
CA VAL A 63 6.74 -14.59 -12.36
C VAL A 63 5.86 -15.70 -11.80
N ASP A 64 6.26 -16.25 -10.67
CA ASP A 64 5.42 -17.11 -9.85
C ASP A 64 4.61 -16.22 -8.90
N TYR A 65 3.45 -15.78 -9.37
CA TYR A 65 2.57 -14.90 -8.61
C TYR A 65 1.95 -15.64 -7.42
N ARG A 66 2.18 -15.12 -6.22
CA ARG A 66 1.65 -15.71 -5.00
C ARG A 66 0.29 -15.11 -4.64
N ILE A 67 -0.72 -15.97 -4.65
CA ILE A 67 -2.06 -15.69 -4.15
C ILE A 67 -2.04 -15.94 -2.64
N PRO A 68 -2.38 -14.94 -1.79
CA PRO A 68 -2.30 -15.08 -0.34
C PRO A 68 -3.41 -15.98 0.21
N ASN A 69 -3.12 -16.67 1.30
CA ASN A 69 -4.14 -17.35 2.08
C ASN A 69 -4.86 -16.39 3.05
N GLU A 70 -5.95 -16.85 3.68
CA GLU A 70 -6.76 -16.04 4.60
C GLU A 70 -5.93 -15.43 5.75
N SER A 71 -5.00 -16.16 6.35
CA SER A 71 -4.17 -15.66 7.45
C SER A 71 -3.22 -14.54 7.01
N GLN A 72 -2.78 -14.57 5.75
CA GLN A 72 -1.95 -13.51 5.16
C GLN A 72 -2.77 -12.25 4.85
N CYS A 73 -4.06 -12.40 4.50
CA CYS A 73 -4.97 -11.25 4.34
C CYS A 73 -5.10 -10.47 5.65
N ILE A 74 -5.26 -11.19 6.77
CA ILE A 74 -5.42 -10.60 8.11
C ILE A 74 -4.19 -9.76 8.52
N VAL A 75 -2.98 -10.04 8.04
CA VAL A 75 -1.79 -9.24 8.33
C VAL A 75 -2.01 -7.76 8.00
N CYS A 76 -2.63 -7.49 6.85
CA CYS A 76 -2.93 -6.13 6.40
C CYS A 76 -4.30 -5.63 6.88
N HIS A 77 -5.28 -6.53 6.96
CA HIS A 77 -6.69 -6.24 7.21
C HIS A 77 -7.11 -6.40 8.67
N LYS A 78 -6.25 -6.02 9.63
CA LYS A 78 -6.60 -6.06 11.05
C LYS A 78 -6.31 -4.73 11.73
N THR A 79 -7.04 -4.50 12.82
CA THR A 79 -6.75 -3.47 13.80
C THR A 79 -6.92 -4.01 15.21
N LYS A 80 -6.25 -3.40 16.16
CA LYS A 80 -6.48 -3.62 17.59
C LYS A 80 -7.45 -2.58 18.10
N SER A 81 -8.49 -2.99 18.79
CA SER A 81 -9.40 -2.09 19.54
C SER A 81 -9.34 -2.45 21.02
N TYR A 82 -9.51 -1.46 21.89
CA TYR A 82 -9.56 -1.68 23.33
C TYR A 82 -11.02 -1.80 23.76
N GLU A 83 -11.43 -2.98 24.21
CA GLU A 83 -12.81 -3.28 24.58
C GLU A 83 -12.86 -4.07 25.90
N ASN A 84 -13.71 -3.63 26.83
CA ASN A 84 -13.91 -4.28 28.13
C ASN A 84 -12.60 -4.56 28.90
N GLY A 85 -11.64 -3.63 28.83
CA GLY A 85 -10.36 -3.76 29.51
C GLY A 85 -9.29 -4.58 28.78
N ASN A 86 -9.56 -5.07 27.57
CA ASN A 86 -8.64 -5.90 26.79
C ASN A 86 -8.47 -5.40 25.35
N TYR A 87 -7.31 -5.66 24.77
CA TYR A 87 -7.12 -5.48 23.33
C TYR A 87 -7.76 -6.64 22.58
N VAL A 88 -8.69 -6.29 21.68
CA VAL A 88 -9.37 -7.23 20.79
C VAL A 88 -8.91 -6.94 19.35
N GLN A 89 -8.54 -8.00 18.64
CA GLN A 89 -8.23 -7.90 17.21
C GLN A 89 -9.52 -7.97 16.40
N LYS A 90 -9.67 -7.04 15.46
CA LYS A 90 -10.79 -7.01 14.50
C LYS A 90 -10.28 -6.99 13.07
N ASN A 91 -10.97 -7.70 12.20
CA ASN A 91 -10.77 -7.57 10.77
C ASN A 91 -11.43 -6.29 10.27
N ILE A 92 -10.73 -5.56 9.40
CA ILE A 92 -11.21 -4.31 8.81
C ILE A 92 -10.84 -4.26 7.33
N PRO A 93 -11.63 -3.56 6.48
CA PRO A 93 -11.12 -3.16 5.18
C PRO A 93 -9.95 -2.18 5.38
N ILE A 94 -8.95 -2.23 4.49
CA ILE A 94 -7.90 -1.19 4.44
C ILE A 94 -8.56 0.15 4.13
N GLY A 95 -9.60 0.10 3.33
CA GLY A 95 -10.59 1.13 3.18
C GLY A 95 -10.15 2.35 2.38
N ILE A 96 -11.15 2.98 1.85
CA ILE A 96 -11.08 4.30 1.27
C ILE A 96 -11.12 5.30 2.42
N LYS A 97 -10.10 6.14 2.54
CA LYS A 97 -10.05 7.22 3.51
C LYS A 97 -10.52 8.54 2.88
N PRO A 98 -11.09 9.47 3.64
CA PRO A 98 -11.48 10.78 3.09
C PRO A 98 -10.33 11.50 2.37
N GLN A 99 -9.10 11.39 2.87
CA GLN A 99 -7.92 11.99 2.26
C GLN A 99 -7.65 11.48 0.84
N ASN A 100 -8.04 10.23 0.53
CA ASN A 100 -7.86 9.61 -0.78
C ASN A 100 -8.94 10.07 -1.78
N LEU A 101 -10.13 10.42 -1.28
CA LEU A 101 -11.29 10.80 -2.10
C LEU A 101 -11.46 12.31 -2.30
N ASN A 102 -10.65 13.13 -1.60
CA ASN A 102 -10.75 14.59 -1.68
C ASN A 102 -10.12 15.12 -2.97
N SER A 103 -10.58 14.64 -4.10
CA SER A 103 -10.12 15.02 -5.44
C SER A 103 -11.27 15.14 -6.42
N LEU A 104 -11.03 15.85 -7.51
CA LEU A 104 -11.98 15.93 -8.63
C LEU A 104 -12.00 14.59 -9.37
N PHE A 105 -13.19 14.14 -9.72
CA PHE A 105 -13.42 12.98 -10.56
C PHE A 105 -14.40 13.31 -11.67
N ASN A 106 -14.11 12.80 -12.87
CA ASN A 106 -14.98 12.98 -14.03
C ASN A 106 -16.03 11.85 -14.06
N TYR A 107 -17.28 12.22 -13.80
CA TYR A 107 -18.44 11.31 -13.83
C TYR A 107 -19.07 11.18 -15.25
N GLY A 108 -18.42 11.69 -16.26
CA GLY A 108 -18.90 11.70 -17.64
C GLY A 108 -19.75 12.93 -17.97
N ASN A 109 -20.75 13.21 -17.18
CA ASN A 109 -21.64 14.37 -17.33
C ASN A 109 -21.23 15.60 -16.49
N GLU A 110 -20.38 15.41 -15.51
CA GLU A 110 -19.84 16.48 -14.65
C GLU A 110 -18.47 16.08 -14.08
N THR A 111 -17.66 17.08 -13.73
CA THR A 111 -16.45 16.89 -12.91
C THR A 111 -16.69 17.50 -11.54
N LYS A 112 -16.59 16.68 -10.49
CA LYS A 112 -16.93 17.08 -9.12
C LYS A 112 -16.02 16.42 -8.12
N ASN A 113 -15.79 17.07 -6.96
CA ASN A 113 -15.08 16.43 -5.84
C ASN A 113 -15.87 15.20 -5.37
N GLN A 114 -15.19 14.06 -5.22
CA GLN A 114 -15.83 12.79 -4.89
C GLN A 114 -16.59 12.82 -3.56
N LEU A 115 -16.00 13.43 -2.52
CA LEU A 115 -16.66 13.55 -1.21
C LEU A 115 -17.90 14.45 -1.30
N THR A 116 -17.81 15.57 -2.03
CA THR A 116 -18.96 16.44 -2.27
C THR A 116 -20.06 15.71 -3.02
N LYS A 117 -19.70 14.91 -4.03
CA LYS A 117 -20.68 14.07 -4.76
C LYS A 117 -21.39 13.09 -3.85
N TRP A 118 -20.68 12.50 -2.89
CA TRP A 118 -21.24 11.57 -1.91
C TRP A 118 -22.15 12.27 -0.89
N ILE A 119 -21.81 13.50 -0.49
CA ILE A 119 -22.70 14.32 0.36
C ILE A 119 -24.02 14.60 -0.39
N ASP A 120 -23.94 15.03 -1.64
CA ASP A 120 -25.13 15.33 -2.44
C ASP A 120 -25.99 14.09 -2.70
N ALA A 121 -25.38 12.93 -2.80
CA ALA A 121 -26.07 11.65 -2.96
C ALA A 121 -26.63 11.08 -1.63
N GLY A 122 -26.41 11.77 -0.50
CA GLY A 122 -26.84 11.30 0.82
C GLY A 122 -26.04 10.11 1.36
N LEU A 123 -24.90 9.79 0.78
CA LEU A 123 -24.00 8.72 1.24
C LEU A 123 -23.12 9.18 2.42
N LEU A 124 -22.88 10.47 2.54
CA LEU A 124 -22.23 11.11 3.67
C LEU A 124 -23.17 12.14 4.29
N THR A 125 -22.98 12.38 5.59
CA THR A 125 -23.78 13.38 6.32
C THR A 125 -23.43 14.81 5.88
N ASN A 126 -24.40 15.71 5.91
CA ASN A 126 -24.23 17.12 5.50
C ASN A 126 -23.21 17.90 6.36
N ASN A 127 -22.91 17.42 7.55
CA ASN A 127 -21.93 18.03 8.44
C ASN A 127 -20.51 17.42 8.30
N PHE A 128 -20.29 16.58 7.28
CA PHE A 128 -18.97 16.04 6.99
C PHE A 128 -18.04 17.16 6.54
N THR A 129 -16.91 17.31 7.23
CA THR A 129 -15.89 18.30 6.90
C THR A 129 -14.87 17.68 5.92
N LEU A 130 -14.67 18.31 4.77
CA LEU A 130 -13.67 17.90 3.81
C LEU A 130 -12.24 17.99 4.42
N PRO A 131 -11.35 17.04 4.13
CA PRO A 131 -9.95 17.16 4.50
C PRO A 131 -9.33 18.46 3.97
N SER A 132 -8.44 19.06 4.76
CA SER A 132 -7.65 20.21 4.30
C SER A 132 -6.71 19.81 3.16
N GLU A 133 -6.20 20.78 2.44
CA GLU A 133 -5.22 20.56 1.37
C GLU A 133 -3.95 19.85 1.91
N THR A 134 -3.52 20.21 3.12
CA THR A 134 -2.35 19.59 3.77
C THR A 134 -2.62 18.16 4.22
N ASN A 135 -3.89 17.75 4.35
CA ASN A 135 -4.33 16.40 4.70
C ASN A 135 -5.08 15.71 3.55
N THR A 136 -4.71 16.03 2.31
CA THR A 136 -5.25 15.41 1.09
C THR A 136 -4.11 14.81 0.31
N ILE A 137 -4.20 13.53 -0.01
CA ILE A 137 -3.19 12.83 -0.81
C ILE A 137 -3.18 13.35 -2.26
N VAL A 138 -2.09 13.11 -2.94
CA VAL A 138 -1.92 13.43 -4.36
C VAL A 138 -1.56 12.17 -5.13
N ASP A 139 -1.75 12.20 -6.44
CA ASP A 139 -1.16 11.19 -7.31
C ASP A 139 0.37 11.26 -7.19
N TYR A 140 0.98 10.15 -6.78
CA TYR A 140 2.42 10.08 -6.59
C TYR A 140 3.20 10.19 -7.92
N ASN A 141 2.54 9.95 -9.07
CA ASN A 141 3.10 10.13 -10.40
C ASN A 141 3.00 11.58 -10.90
N ASP A 142 2.18 12.43 -10.29
CA ASP A 142 2.06 13.83 -10.68
C ASP A 142 3.30 14.63 -10.26
N SER A 143 4.26 14.77 -11.18
CA SER A 143 5.52 15.49 -10.95
C SER A 143 5.32 17.01 -10.70
N THR A 144 4.13 17.57 -10.92
CA THR A 144 3.81 18.96 -10.56
C THR A 144 3.62 19.14 -9.05
N LYS A 145 3.45 18.06 -8.30
CA LYS A 145 3.29 18.08 -6.83
C LYS A 145 4.63 17.96 -6.11
N PRO A 146 4.75 18.57 -4.92
CA PRO A 146 5.98 18.44 -4.13
C PRO A 146 6.37 16.98 -3.88
N LEU A 147 7.64 16.65 -4.05
CA LEU A 147 8.18 15.30 -3.93
C LEU A 147 7.83 14.65 -2.57
N GLU A 148 8.00 15.39 -1.47
CA GLU A 148 7.64 14.89 -0.13
C GLU A 148 6.14 14.51 -0.06
N LYS A 149 5.25 15.31 -0.63
CA LYS A 149 3.81 15.03 -0.64
C LYS A 149 3.47 13.78 -1.47
N ARG A 150 4.17 13.59 -2.60
CA ARG A 150 4.06 12.39 -3.45
C ARG A 150 4.50 11.13 -2.70
N VAL A 151 5.64 11.18 -2.03
CA VAL A 151 6.17 10.06 -1.25
C VAL A 151 5.26 9.73 -0.06
N ARG A 152 4.77 10.74 0.66
CA ARG A 152 3.80 10.54 1.75
C ARG A 152 2.51 9.90 1.26
N SER A 153 2.02 10.31 0.08
CA SER A 153 0.85 9.69 -0.55
C SER A 153 1.11 8.22 -0.90
N TYR A 154 2.27 7.92 -1.43
CA TYR A 154 2.70 6.55 -1.73
C TYR A 154 2.78 5.69 -0.46
N PHE A 155 3.38 6.20 0.61
CA PHE A 155 3.48 5.48 1.89
C PHE A 155 2.12 5.29 2.56
N ASP A 156 1.22 6.26 2.48
CA ASP A 156 -0.12 6.15 3.03
C ASP A 156 -0.91 5.01 2.40
N ILE A 157 -0.82 4.86 1.08
CA ILE A 157 -1.56 3.84 0.33
C ILE A 157 -0.94 2.46 0.55
N ASN A 158 0.39 2.35 0.51
CA ASN A 158 1.07 1.05 0.45
C ASN A 158 1.57 0.54 1.80
N CYS A 159 1.75 1.39 2.81
CA CYS A 159 2.43 1.03 4.05
C CYS A 159 1.62 1.33 5.32
N ALA A 160 0.84 2.42 5.33
CA ALA A 160 0.17 2.90 6.54
C ALA A 160 -0.85 1.93 7.11
N HIS A 161 -1.44 1.05 6.31
CA HIS A 161 -2.40 0.06 6.82
C HIS A 161 -1.79 -0.90 7.85
N CYS A 162 -0.48 -1.18 7.75
CA CYS A 162 0.28 -1.93 8.75
C CYS A 162 1.03 -1.01 9.72
N HIS A 163 1.69 0.04 9.20
CA HIS A 163 2.57 0.95 9.96
C HIS A 163 1.80 2.19 10.42
N LYS A 164 0.86 1.99 11.31
CA LYS A 164 0.09 3.01 12.03
C LYS A 164 -0.25 2.50 13.42
N GLU A 165 -0.75 3.38 14.29
CA GLU A 165 -1.27 2.99 15.59
C GLU A 165 -2.38 1.93 15.44
N HIS A 166 -2.32 0.90 16.28
CA HIS A 166 -3.22 -0.26 16.25
C HIS A 166 -3.15 -1.14 14.98
N GLY A 167 -2.25 -0.84 14.05
CA GLY A 167 -1.97 -1.71 12.90
C GLY A 167 -1.14 -2.96 13.26
N HIS A 168 -0.89 -3.81 12.29
CA HIS A 168 -0.07 -5.02 12.51
C HIS A 168 1.33 -4.69 13.02
N CYS A 169 1.95 -3.64 12.49
CA CYS A 169 3.30 -3.19 12.82
C CYS A 169 3.31 -1.95 13.73
N ASP A 170 2.30 -1.78 14.60
CA ASP A 170 2.20 -0.65 15.51
C ASP A 170 3.36 -0.52 16.51
N TYR A 171 4.07 -1.62 16.76
CA TYR A 171 5.28 -1.65 17.59
C TYR A 171 6.54 -1.11 16.89
N ARG A 172 6.47 -0.88 15.58
CA ARG A 172 7.58 -0.30 14.82
C ARG A 172 7.57 1.23 14.92
N PRO A 173 8.76 1.86 14.89
CA PRO A 173 8.87 3.31 15.13
C PRO A 173 8.25 4.16 14.01
N MET A 174 8.23 3.68 12.75
CA MET A 174 7.66 4.44 11.65
C MET A 174 6.12 4.40 11.65
N LYS A 175 5.48 5.51 11.31
CA LYS A 175 4.04 5.69 11.19
C LYS A 175 3.73 6.39 9.87
N PHE A 176 3.29 5.65 8.87
CA PHE A 176 3.18 6.13 7.49
C PHE A 176 1.82 6.74 7.12
N ALA A 177 0.89 6.86 8.07
CA ALA A 177 -0.38 7.53 7.78
C ALA A 177 -0.14 8.97 7.33
N PHE A 178 -0.83 9.40 6.28
CA PHE A 178 -0.64 10.72 5.68
C PHE A 178 -0.79 11.86 6.69
N SER A 179 -1.77 11.73 7.60
CA SER A 179 -2.01 12.69 8.69
C SER A 179 -0.87 12.73 9.73
N GLU A 180 -0.06 11.67 9.85
CA GLU A 180 1.00 11.56 10.86
C GLU A 180 2.38 11.92 10.31
N THR A 181 2.51 12.04 8.99
CA THR A 181 3.81 12.31 8.33
C THR A 181 4.02 13.76 7.94
N TYR A 182 3.03 14.64 8.08
CA TYR A 182 3.17 16.07 7.75
C TYR A 182 4.20 16.75 8.68
N ASN A 183 5.26 17.29 8.10
CA ASN A 183 6.39 17.89 8.83
C ASN A 183 7.01 16.95 9.89
N ASN A 184 6.90 15.64 9.69
CA ASN A 184 7.40 14.63 10.62
C ASN A 184 8.24 13.58 9.88
N LEU A 185 9.49 13.90 9.60
CA LEU A 185 10.42 13.00 8.92
C LEU A 185 10.77 11.76 9.77
N THR A 186 10.68 11.85 11.10
CA THR A 186 10.89 10.70 11.99
C THR A 186 9.84 9.62 11.76
N ASN A 187 8.56 10.01 11.63
CA ASN A 187 7.51 9.07 11.28
C ASN A 187 7.71 8.44 9.88
N MET A 188 8.41 9.13 8.98
CA MET A 188 8.82 8.59 7.69
C MET A 188 10.09 7.72 7.77
N GLY A 189 10.67 7.53 8.95
CA GLY A 189 11.84 6.70 9.19
C GLY A 189 13.19 7.41 9.02
N VAL A 190 13.22 8.71 8.77
CA VAL A 190 14.47 9.46 8.57
C VAL A 190 15.27 9.50 9.88
N CYS A 191 16.51 9.03 9.80
CA CYS A 191 17.46 8.89 10.92
C CYS A 191 17.00 7.96 12.06
N VAL A 192 15.95 7.19 11.84
CA VAL A 192 15.44 6.22 12.82
C VAL A 192 16.24 4.92 12.71
N ASP A 193 16.67 4.38 13.86
CA ASP A 193 17.39 3.11 13.91
C ASP A 193 16.52 1.94 13.46
N THR A 194 17.13 1.03 12.72
CA THR A 194 16.50 -0.23 12.35
C THR A 194 16.43 -1.17 13.54
N GLN A 195 15.41 -1.99 13.55
CA GLN A 195 15.25 -3.11 14.48
C GLN A 195 15.45 -4.42 13.71
N ASP A 196 15.84 -5.47 14.41
CA ASP A 196 16.00 -6.82 13.82
C ASP A 196 17.05 -6.88 12.70
N MET A 197 18.27 -6.44 13.01
CA MET A 197 19.40 -6.41 12.09
C MET A 197 20.07 -7.76 11.81
N GLN A 198 19.58 -8.87 12.39
CA GLN A 198 20.28 -10.17 12.41
C GLN A 198 20.66 -10.72 11.02
N ASN A 199 19.88 -10.38 10.01
CA ASN A 199 20.06 -10.86 8.64
C ASN A 199 20.40 -9.74 7.64
N PHE A 200 20.78 -8.56 8.12
CA PHE A 200 21.08 -7.41 7.28
C PHE A 200 22.51 -6.91 7.47
N GLU A 201 23.04 -6.31 6.41
CA GLU A 201 24.34 -5.65 6.47
C GLU A 201 24.34 -4.51 7.50
N PRO A 202 25.42 -4.36 8.30
CA PRO A 202 25.49 -3.29 9.31
C PRO A 202 25.30 -1.87 8.75
N ALA A 203 25.56 -1.67 7.47
CA ALA A 203 25.35 -0.40 6.79
C ALA A 203 23.85 0.03 6.77
N LEU A 204 22.91 -0.92 6.87
CA LEU A 204 21.46 -0.69 6.88
C LEU A 204 20.91 -0.37 8.28
N SER A 205 21.72 0.20 9.16
CA SER A 205 21.38 0.52 10.56
C SER A 205 20.31 1.61 10.71
N LYS A 206 19.97 2.34 9.66
CA LYS A 206 18.92 3.36 9.65
C LYS A 206 17.79 2.96 8.71
N LEU A 207 16.56 3.31 9.07
CA LEU A 207 15.41 3.10 8.16
C LEU A 207 15.55 3.96 6.91
N VAL A 208 15.89 5.23 7.09
CA VAL A 208 16.24 6.15 6.00
C VAL A 208 17.48 6.95 6.41
N THR A 209 18.55 6.83 5.62
CA THR A 209 19.75 7.65 5.74
C THR A 209 19.69 8.75 4.68
N PRO A 210 19.62 10.03 5.06
CA PRO A 210 19.57 11.14 4.12
C PRO A 210 20.70 11.09 3.08
N GLY A 211 20.34 11.26 1.81
CA GLY A 211 21.30 11.27 0.69
C GLY A 211 21.96 9.91 0.38
N ASN A 212 21.49 8.80 0.99
CA ASN A 212 22.18 7.51 0.78
C ASN A 212 21.20 6.31 0.79
N ILE A 213 20.80 5.86 -0.40
CA ILE A 213 19.92 4.71 -0.59
C ILE A 213 20.55 3.40 -0.13
N TYR A 214 21.86 3.22 -0.29
CA TYR A 214 22.58 1.98 0.08
C TYR A 214 22.70 1.80 1.60
N ARG A 215 22.44 2.84 2.38
CA ARG A 215 22.38 2.82 3.84
C ARG A 215 20.96 2.96 4.39
N SER A 216 19.96 2.86 3.51
CA SER A 216 18.54 3.02 3.85
C SER A 216 17.81 1.68 3.78
N MET A 217 17.46 1.11 4.95
CA MET A 217 16.75 -0.15 5.06
C MET A 217 15.41 -0.12 4.30
N LEU A 218 14.71 1.02 4.31
CA LEU A 218 13.44 1.19 3.61
C LEU A 218 13.61 0.94 2.10
N TYR A 219 14.64 1.55 1.48
CA TYR A 219 14.94 1.36 0.07
C TYR A 219 15.28 -0.11 -0.22
N HIS A 220 16.15 -0.71 0.59
CA HIS A 220 16.53 -2.12 0.44
C HIS A 220 15.30 -3.04 0.43
N ARG A 221 14.38 -2.84 1.37
CA ARG A 221 13.16 -3.65 1.48
C ARG A 221 12.14 -3.41 0.36
N LEU A 222 12.10 -2.22 -0.22
CA LEU A 222 11.26 -1.93 -1.39
C LEU A 222 11.84 -2.51 -2.67
N ASN A 223 13.17 -2.50 -2.80
CA ASN A 223 13.90 -2.91 -3.99
C ASN A 223 14.35 -4.38 -3.96
N THR A 224 13.57 -5.27 -3.37
CA THR A 224 13.80 -6.71 -3.38
C THR A 224 12.50 -7.49 -3.53
N VAL A 225 12.57 -8.65 -4.18
CA VAL A 225 11.46 -9.63 -4.25
C VAL A 225 11.60 -10.75 -3.22
N ASP A 226 12.72 -10.83 -2.50
CA ASP A 226 12.96 -11.86 -1.49
C ASP A 226 11.91 -11.75 -0.39
N GLU A 227 11.15 -12.82 -0.19
CA GLU A 227 10.03 -12.88 0.77
C GLU A 227 10.47 -12.67 2.23
N THR A 228 11.74 -12.92 2.54
CA THR A 228 12.32 -12.69 3.87
C THR A 228 12.50 -11.21 4.16
N TYR A 229 12.81 -10.42 3.13
CA TYR A 229 13.26 -9.04 3.28
C TYR A 229 12.30 -8.00 2.74
N ARG A 230 11.50 -8.35 1.72
CA ARG A 230 10.65 -7.39 1.02
C ARG A 230 9.59 -6.73 1.92
N MET A 231 9.23 -5.51 1.56
CA MET A 231 8.05 -4.81 2.07
C MET A 231 7.21 -4.28 0.90
N PRO A 232 5.87 -4.40 0.94
CA PRO A 232 5.04 -5.18 1.88
C PRO A 232 5.38 -6.67 1.89
N LEU A 233 5.17 -7.33 3.03
CA LEU A 233 5.44 -8.78 3.22
C LEU A 233 4.59 -9.65 2.29
N HIS A 234 3.32 -9.25 2.11
CA HIS A 234 2.33 -9.95 1.30
C HIS A 234 1.70 -9.01 0.27
N GLY A 235 1.05 -9.58 -0.73
CA GLY A 235 0.31 -8.83 -1.75
C GLY A 235 1.14 -8.25 -2.89
N ARG A 236 2.44 -8.55 -2.95
CA ARG A 236 3.28 -8.25 -4.12
C ARG A 236 4.20 -9.40 -4.47
N THR A 237 4.50 -9.56 -5.75
CA THR A 237 5.45 -10.55 -6.28
C THR A 237 6.57 -9.87 -7.07
N VAL A 238 6.31 -8.71 -7.64
CA VAL A 238 7.27 -7.91 -8.42
C VAL A 238 7.67 -6.63 -7.69
N ILE A 239 8.79 -6.04 -8.05
CA ILE A 239 9.16 -4.69 -7.61
C ILE A 239 8.24 -3.68 -8.31
N HIS A 240 7.76 -2.70 -7.57
CA HIS A 240 7.08 -1.53 -8.10
C HIS A 240 8.14 -0.48 -8.42
N GLU A 241 8.68 -0.54 -9.63
CA GLU A 241 9.86 0.22 -10.04
C GLU A 241 9.67 1.73 -9.88
N GLU A 242 8.49 2.27 -10.26
CA GLU A 242 8.16 3.70 -10.11
C GLU A 242 8.12 4.13 -8.64
N GLY A 243 7.58 3.29 -7.77
CA GLY A 243 7.57 3.56 -6.34
C GLY A 243 8.97 3.54 -5.73
N VAL A 244 9.84 2.63 -6.18
CA VAL A 244 11.25 2.56 -5.77
C VAL A 244 12.00 3.81 -6.23
N LEU A 245 11.85 4.22 -7.49
CA LEU A 245 12.45 5.44 -8.03
C LEU A 245 11.98 6.70 -7.30
N LEU A 246 10.68 6.80 -6.99
CA LEU A 246 10.13 7.90 -6.21
C LEU A 246 10.78 8.00 -4.81
N VAL A 247 10.93 6.87 -4.13
CA VAL A 247 11.55 6.82 -2.80
C VAL A 247 13.06 7.11 -2.88
N GLU A 248 13.74 6.64 -3.91
CA GLU A 248 15.14 6.95 -4.18
C GLU A 248 15.35 8.45 -4.39
N GLU A 249 14.54 9.08 -5.26
CA GLU A 249 14.58 10.54 -5.50
C GLU A 249 14.41 11.31 -4.18
N TRP A 250 13.44 10.90 -3.36
CA TRP A 250 13.21 11.53 -2.08
C TRP A 250 14.37 11.36 -1.11
N ILE A 251 14.90 10.15 -0.93
CA ILE A 251 16.05 9.90 -0.04
C ILE A 251 17.23 10.76 -0.46
N ASN A 252 17.53 10.83 -1.77
CA ASN A 252 18.62 11.61 -2.31
C ASN A 252 18.42 13.13 -2.16
N SER A 253 17.18 13.60 -2.05
CA SER A 253 16.85 15.01 -1.81
C SER A 253 17.04 15.45 -0.37
N LEU A 254 17.14 14.50 0.58
CA LEU A 254 17.35 14.80 2.00
C LEU A 254 18.81 15.18 2.26
N THR A 255 19.05 16.37 2.81
CA THR A 255 20.40 16.92 2.98
C THR A 255 20.90 16.94 4.43
N THR A 256 19.97 16.87 5.41
CA THR A 256 20.35 16.94 6.84
C THR A 256 20.86 15.57 7.28
N PRO A 257 22.16 15.43 7.66
CA PRO A 257 22.71 14.16 8.11
C PRO A 257 22.08 13.72 9.44
N CYS A 258 22.11 12.42 9.68
CA CYS A 258 21.78 11.89 11.01
C CYS A 258 22.91 12.20 12.00
N ASN A 259 22.54 12.61 13.18
CA ASN A 259 23.45 12.83 14.30
C ASN A 259 24.02 11.51 14.83
#